data_8136aa68318f96354daea04b7986bcea
#
_entry.id   8136aa68318f96354daea04b7986bcea
#
_cell.length_a   1.000
_cell.length_b   1.000
_cell.length_c   1.000
_cell.angle_alpha   90.00
_cell.angle_beta   90.00
_cell.angle_gamma   90.00
#
_symmetry.space_group_name_H-M   'P 1'
#
loop_
_entity.id
_entity.type
_entity.pdbx_description
1 polymer ?
#
loop_
_entity_poly.entity_id
_entity_poly.type
_entity_poly.pdbx_seq_one_letter_code
_entity_poly.pdbx_strand_id
1 'polypeptide(L)'
;MTTLELHGIYHELAFWQGFVKTDRFLQGWVKKVKTPELNQEVADFILSVPNQKVLDVGSGVCSILNGLVNVTPCDPLGDLYKLVFDFERHKLVAPLPYPAEELTYKNEFDIVHISNALDHTQEPRKALECLLQAVRPGGYLIVQGFFNEATHENWQGFHQWDISLDDDGLMVILGKKDKTIIAWPPHKFANVHLLGRDWYYWIVKK
;
A
#
# COMPACT_ATOMS: atom_id res chain seq x y z
N MET A 1 -13.08 -19.24 4.06
CA MET A 1 -12.12 -18.92 2.99
C MET A 1 -12.75 -19.30 1.66
N THR A 2 -12.91 -18.38 0.75
CA THR A 2 -13.47 -18.58 -0.58
C THR A 2 -12.41 -19.10 -1.55
N THR A 3 -12.81 -19.64 -2.71
CA THR A 3 -11.87 -20.04 -3.77
C THR A 3 -11.05 -18.87 -4.29
N LEU A 4 -11.64 -17.66 -4.34
CA LEU A 4 -10.96 -16.44 -4.74
C LEU A 4 -9.85 -16.05 -3.76
N GLU A 5 -10.14 -16.12 -2.45
CA GLU A 5 -9.15 -15.85 -1.41
C GLU A 5 -7.97 -16.82 -1.48
N LEU A 6 -8.23 -18.11 -1.64
CA LEU A 6 -7.17 -19.12 -1.78
C LEU A 6 -6.29 -18.86 -3.01
N HIS A 7 -6.92 -18.51 -4.14
CA HIS A 7 -6.20 -18.19 -5.36
C HIS A 7 -5.34 -16.93 -5.20
N GLY A 8 -5.89 -15.89 -4.58
CA GLY A 8 -5.17 -14.66 -4.30
C GLY A 8 -3.95 -14.89 -3.39
N ILE A 9 -4.13 -15.62 -2.28
CA ILE A 9 -3.03 -15.97 -1.37
C ILE A 9 -1.93 -16.73 -2.10
N TYR A 10 -2.29 -17.72 -2.93
CA TYR A 10 -1.31 -18.48 -3.70
C TYR A 10 -0.53 -17.58 -4.67
N HIS A 11 -1.23 -16.69 -5.37
CA HIS A 11 -0.63 -15.76 -6.33
C HIS A 11 0.36 -14.82 -5.64
N GLU A 12 -0.03 -14.21 -4.53
CA GLU A 12 0.83 -13.32 -3.74
C GLU A 12 2.06 -14.03 -3.17
N LEU A 13 1.86 -15.21 -2.56
CA LEU A 13 2.99 -15.95 -2.02
C LEU A 13 3.96 -16.41 -3.12
N ALA A 14 3.47 -16.81 -4.28
CA ALA A 14 4.31 -17.19 -5.42
C ALA A 14 5.12 -15.98 -5.95
N PHE A 15 4.49 -14.81 -6.06
CA PHE A 15 5.16 -13.56 -6.41
C PHE A 15 6.28 -13.25 -5.40
N TRP A 16 5.98 -13.17 -4.11
CA TRP A 16 6.96 -12.84 -3.09
C TRP A 16 8.07 -13.87 -2.98
N GLN A 17 7.76 -15.18 -3.11
CA GLN A 17 8.77 -16.23 -3.10
C GLN A 17 9.81 -16.07 -4.24
N GLY A 18 9.40 -15.54 -5.38
CA GLY A 18 10.31 -15.18 -6.47
C GLY A 18 11.03 -13.86 -6.20
N PHE A 19 10.27 -12.81 -5.85
CA PHE A 19 10.78 -11.44 -5.74
C PHE A 19 11.81 -11.26 -4.63
N VAL A 20 11.64 -11.88 -3.45
CA VAL A 20 12.59 -11.78 -2.33
C VAL A 20 13.99 -12.30 -2.65
N LYS A 21 14.15 -13.07 -3.72
CA LYS A 21 15.45 -13.61 -4.17
C LYS A 21 16.14 -12.68 -5.17
N THR A 22 15.48 -11.64 -5.64
CA THR A 22 16.02 -10.73 -6.65
C THR A 22 16.96 -9.69 -6.03
N ASP A 23 17.95 -9.25 -6.82
CA ASP A 23 18.79 -8.12 -6.43
C ASP A 23 17.98 -6.85 -6.22
N ARG A 24 16.92 -6.62 -6.99
CA ARG A 24 16.01 -5.49 -6.84
C ARG A 24 15.42 -5.43 -5.44
N PHE A 25 14.92 -6.55 -4.92
CA PHE A 25 14.40 -6.61 -3.55
C PHE A 25 15.53 -6.43 -2.52
N LEU A 26 16.60 -7.21 -2.64
CA LEU A 26 17.69 -7.21 -1.64
C LEU A 26 18.45 -5.88 -1.58
N GLN A 27 18.68 -5.23 -2.69
CA GLN A 27 19.39 -3.93 -2.74
C GLN A 27 18.42 -2.77 -2.47
N GLY A 28 17.26 -2.76 -3.13
CA GLY A 28 16.28 -1.67 -3.03
C GLY A 28 15.55 -1.65 -1.69
N TRP A 29 14.87 -2.71 -1.36
CA TRP A 29 13.93 -2.73 -0.23
C TRP A 29 14.60 -3.08 1.09
N VAL A 30 15.50 -4.07 1.09
CA VAL A 30 16.18 -4.51 2.31
C VAL A 30 17.35 -3.60 2.68
N LYS A 31 18.21 -3.27 1.73
CA LYS A 31 19.44 -2.47 1.97
C LYS A 31 19.22 -0.96 1.83
N LYS A 32 17.98 -0.52 1.57
CA LYS A 32 17.62 0.90 1.56
C LYS A 32 18.27 1.72 0.44
N VAL A 33 18.67 1.08 -0.63
CA VAL A 33 19.02 1.78 -1.87
C VAL A 33 17.69 2.27 -2.47
N LYS A 34 17.65 3.51 -2.94
CA LYS A 34 16.44 4.14 -3.52
C LYS A 34 15.74 3.18 -4.48
N THR A 35 14.46 2.90 -4.24
CA THR A 35 13.62 2.06 -5.09
C THR A 35 12.72 2.92 -5.96
N PRO A 36 12.56 2.59 -7.24
CA PRO A 36 11.67 3.31 -8.14
C PRO A 36 10.20 3.32 -7.69
N GLU A 37 9.75 2.29 -6.97
CA GLU A 37 8.37 2.17 -6.49
C GLU A 37 8.02 3.21 -5.42
N LEU A 38 9.01 3.79 -4.77
CA LEU A 38 8.80 4.93 -3.89
C LEU A 38 8.88 6.23 -4.71
N ASN A 39 7.73 6.79 -5.05
CA ASN A 39 7.67 8.08 -5.71
C ASN A 39 8.43 9.13 -4.89
N GLN A 40 9.33 9.89 -5.54
CA GLN A 40 10.20 10.85 -4.86
C GLN A 40 9.40 11.96 -4.16
N GLU A 41 8.31 12.43 -4.77
CA GLU A 41 7.49 13.48 -4.15
C GLU A 41 6.78 12.99 -2.89
N VAL A 42 6.35 11.72 -2.89
CA VAL A 42 5.76 11.08 -1.70
C VAL A 42 6.82 10.89 -0.63
N ALA A 43 8.03 10.45 -0.99
CA ALA A 43 9.13 10.31 -0.05
C ALA A 43 9.50 11.64 0.59
N ASP A 44 9.65 12.71 -0.22
CA ASP A 44 9.98 14.05 0.25
C ASP A 44 8.86 14.61 1.15
N PHE A 45 7.59 14.33 0.80
CA PHE A 45 6.46 14.71 1.63
C PHE A 45 6.49 14.00 2.99
N ILE A 46 6.69 12.68 3.02
CA ILE A 46 6.81 11.91 4.25
C ILE A 46 7.95 12.48 5.13
N LEU A 47 9.11 12.72 4.56
CA LEU A 47 10.27 13.27 5.28
C LEU A 47 10.06 14.69 5.80
N SER A 48 9.15 15.46 5.19
CA SER A 48 8.80 16.81 5.65
C SER A 48 7.97 16.85 6.93
N VAL A 49 7.32 15.73 7.30
CA VAL A 49 6.53 15.61 8.55
C VAL A 49 7.49 15.26 9.70
N PRO A 50 7.64 16.12 10.73
CA PRO A 50 8.63 15.89 11.78
C PRO A 50 8.19 14.77 12.73
N ASN A 51 9.17 13.95 13.19
CA ASN A 51 8.98 12.91 14.21
C ASN A 51 7.81 11.96 13.95
N GLN A 52 7.57 11.63 12.68
CA GLN A 52 6.39 10.88 12.25
C GLN A 52 6.39 9.43 12.75
N LYS A 53 5.25 9.00 13.28
CA LYS A 53 4.87 7.60 13.48
C LYS A 53 4.10 7.16 12.25
N VAL A 54 4.63 6.20 11.50
CA VAL A 54 4.09 5.78 10.21
C VAL A 54 3.56 4.35 10.29
N LEU A 55 2.35 4.13 9.77
CA LEU A 55 1.79 2.82 9.48
C LEU A 55 1.81 2.61 7.96
N ASP A 56 2.39 1.50 7.50
CA ASP A 56 2.38 1.11 6.09
C ASP A 56 1.52 -0.16 5.93
N VAL A 57 0.39 -0.03 5.25
CA VAL A 57 -0.62 -1.08 5.11
C VAL A 57 -0.56 -1.68 3.70
N GLY A 58 -0.67 -3.00 3.61
CA GLY A 58 -0.35 -3.72 2.37
C GLY A 58 1.14 -3.63 2.06
N SER A 59 1.98 -3.73 3.10
CA SER A 59 3.43 -3.53 2.98
C SER A 59 4.15 -4.66 2.25
N GLY A 60 3.46 -5.76 1.94
CA GLY A 60 4.09 -6.99 1.47
C GLY A 60 5.09 -7.54 2.49
N VAL A 61 6.09 -8.27 2.02
CA VAL A 61 7.15 -8.83 2.87
C VAL A 61 7.96 -7.73 3.57
N CYS A 62 8.16 -6.58 2.93
CA CYS A 62 8.95 -5.49 3.50
C CYS A 62 8.37 -4.16 3.07
N SER A 63 8.12 -3.27 4.01
CA SER A 63 7.68 -1.92 3.69
C SER A 63 8.66 -1.19 2.77
N ILE A 64 8.12 -0.57 1.72
CA ILE A 64 8.87 0.31 0.82
C ILE A 64 9.47 1.52 1.57
N LEU A 65 8.91 1.87 2.73
CA LEU A 65 9.37 2.95 3.61
C LEU A 65 10.45 2.48 4.59
N ASN A 66 10.80 1.18 4.56
CA ASN A 66 11.81 0.63 5.45
C ASN A 66 13.13 1.40 5.33
N GLY A 67 13.57 1.94 6.45
CA GLY A 67 14.81 2.72 6.57
C GLY A 67 14.75 4.15 6.04
N LEU A 68 13.65 4.57 5.47
CA LEU A 68 13.37 5.98 5.23
C LEU A 68 12.87 6.63 6.54
N VAL A 69 11.96 5.95 7.23
CA VAL A 69 11.32 6.41 8.47
C VAL A 69 11.12 5.24 9.45
N ASN A 70 10.73 5.56 10.68
CA ASN A 70 10.26 4.55 11.63
C ASN A 70 8.86 4.10 11.24
N VAL A 71 8.76 2.93 10.61
CA VAL A 71 7.53 2.40 10.03
C VAL A 71 7.05 1.16 10.78
N THR A 72 5.73 1.08 10.99
CA THR A 72 5.03 -0.14 11.40
C THR A 72 4.45 -0.80 10.15
N PRO A 73 5.01 -1.90 9.65
CA PRO A 73 4.47 -2.60 8.49
C PRO A 73 3.24 -3.43 8.87
N CYS A 74 2.25 -3.49 7.99
CA CYS A 74 1.02 -4.26 8.17
C CYS A 74 0.60 -4.89 6.83
N ASP A 75 0.26 -6.18 6.84
CA ASP A 75 -0.17 -6.90 5.65
C ASP A 75 -0.95 -8.16 6.06
N PRO A 76 -2.11 -8.48 5.49
CA PRO A 76 -2.91 -9.63 5.89
C PRO A 76 -2.15 -10.97 5.79
N LEU A 77 -1.15 -11.07 4.93
CA LEU A 77 -0.33 -12.26 4.77
C LEU A 77 0.94 -12.26 5.64
N GLY A 78 1.08 -11.32 6.58
CA GLY A 78 2.29 -11.13 7.39
C GLY A 78 2.81 -12.40 8.06
N ASP A 79 1.92 -13.25 8.58
CA ASP A 79 2.32 -14.53 9.16
C ASP A 79 2.80 -15.55 8.10
N LEU A 80 2.22 -15.53 6.91
CA LEU A 80 2.59 -16.43 5.82
C LEU A 80 3.92 -16.04 5.17
N TYR A 81 4.28 -14.75 5.19
CA TYR A 81 5.56 -14.28 4.65
C TYR A 81 6.76 -14.86 5.39
N LYS A 82 6.59 -15.29 6.64
CA LYS A 82 7.65 -16.00 7.39
C LYS A 82 8.05 -17.35 6.75
N LEU A 83 7.20 -17.88 5.87
CA LEU A 83 7.49 -19.11 5.12
C LEU A 83 8.38 -18.85 3.88
N VAL A 84 8.42 -17.62 3.41
CA VAL A 84 9.13 -17.25 2.17
C VAL A 84 10.31 -16.31 2.40
N PHE A 85 10.41 -15.71 3.59
CA PHE A 85 11.45 -14.73 3.91
C PHE A 85 11.93 -14.83 5.36
N ASP A 86 13.26 -14.78 5.54
CA ASP A 86 13.93 -14.81 6.85
C ASP A 86 14.11 -13.40 7.40
N PHE A 87 13.12 -12.93 8.14
CA PHE A 87 13.11 -11.58 8.74
C PHE A 87 14.25 -11.37 9.75
N GLU A 88 14.59 -12.39 10.53
CA GLU A 88 15.63 -12.31 11.56
C GLU A 88 17.01 -12.12 10.92
N ARG A 89 17.34 -12.92 9.90
CA ARG A 89 18.58 -12.79 9.14
C ARG A 89 18.78 -11.40 8.57
N HIS A 90 17.71 -10.78 8.09
CA HIS A 90 17.73 -9.46 7.45
C HIS A 90 17.50 -8.31 8.44
N LYS A 91 17.25 -8.59 9.72
CA LYS A 91 16.96 -7.62 10.78
C LYS A 91 15.76 -6.72 10.41
N LEU A 92 14.75 -7.31 9.78
CA LEU A 92 13.52 -6.65 9.42
C LEU A 92 12.38 -7.06 10.37
N VAL A 93 11.43 -6.15 10.55
CA VAL A 93 10.19 -6.42 11.29
C VAL A 93 9.20 -7.09 10.36
N ALA A 94 8.66 -8.25 10.75
CA ALA A 94 7.59 -8.89 10.02
C ALA A 94 6.32 -8.03 10.07
N PRO A 95 5.54 -7.95 8.98
CA PRO A 95 4.29 -7.20 8.97
C PRO A 95 3.28 -7.74 9.97
N LEU A 96 2.52 -6.84 10.59
CA LEU A 96 1.37 -7.21 11.41
C LEU A 96 0.29 -7.86 10.53
N PRO A 97 -0.30 -9.01 10.92
CA PRO A 97 -1.16 -9.80 10.04
C PRO A 97 -2.62 -9.31 10.05
N TYR A 98 -2.85 -8.04 9.68
CA TYR A 98 -4.18 -7.44 9.65
C TYR A 98 -4.52 -6.93 8.26
N PRO A 99 -5.73 -7.24 7.72
CA PRO A 99 -6.26 -6.58 6.54
C PRO A 99 -6.63 -5.13 6.84
N ALA A 100 -6.59 -4.28 5.82
CA ALA A 100 -6.86 -2.85 5.95
C ALA A 100 -8.26 -2.57 6.53
N GLU A 101 -9.25 -3.39 6.18
CA GLU A 101 -10.65 -3.28 6.61
C GLU A 101 -10.89 -3.64 8.08
N GLU A 102 -9.93 -4.28 8.72
CA GLU A 102 -10.03 -4.75 10.12
C GLU A 102 -9.12 -3.98 11.07
N LEU A 103 -8.46 -2.93 10.60
CA LEU A 103 -7.63 -2.08 11.45
C LEU A 103 -8.49 -1.38 12.50
N THR A 104 -8.07 -1.50 13.76
CA THR A 104 -8.77 -0.92 14.92
C THR A 104 -8.09 0.32 15.49
N TYR A 105 -6.98 0.76 14.89
CA TYR A 105 -6.25 1.95 15.31
C TYR A 105 -7.11 3.22 15.20
N LYS A 106 -6.98 4.12 16.19
CA LYS A 106 -7.73 5.38 16.24
C LYS A 106 -6.81 6.53 16.60
N ASN A 107 -6.59 7.46 15.64
CA ASN A 107 -5.81 8.67 15.88
C ASN A 107 -4.37 8.40 16.42
N GLU A 108 -3.73 7.35 15.92
CA GLU A 108 -2.46 6.90 16.47
C GLU A 108 -1.24 7.25 15.63
N PHE A 109 -1.41 7.46 14.32
CA PHE A 109 -0.31 7.63 13.37
C PHE A 109 -0.32 9.04 12.76
N ASP A 110 0.86 9.59 12.58
CA ASP A 110 1.06 10.85 11.85
C ASP A 110 0.79 10.67 10.38
N ILE A 111 1.23 9.52 9.86
CA ILE A 111 1.04 9.12 8.47
C ILE A 111 0.56 7.68 8.45
N VAL A 112 -0.49 7.44 7.68
CA VAL A 112 -0.89 6.09 7.24
C VAL A 112 -0.68 6.03 5.75
N HIS A 113 0.04 5.04 5.29
CA HIS A 113 0.45 4.85 3.91
C HIS A 113 -0.07 3.52 3.39
N ILE A 114 -0.49 3.48 2.14
CA ILE A 114 -0.80 2.28 1.37
C ILE A 114 -0.30 2.46 -0.06
N SER A 115 0.46 1.50 -0.56
CA SER A 115 1.08 1.55 -1.88
C SER A 115 0.80 0.29 -2.67
N ASN A 116 0.13 0.46 -3.82
CA ASN A 116 -0.20 -0.62 -4.76
C ASN A 116 -0.82 -1.86 -4.09
N ALA A 117 -1.74 -1.63 -3.16
CA ALA A 117 -2.40 -2.67 -2.37
C ALA A 117 -3.88 -2.38 -2.10
N LEU A 118 -4.36 -1.17 -2.38
CA LEU A 118 -5.79 -0.83 -2.18
C LEU A 118 -6.68 -1.65 -3.12
N ASP A 119 -6.22 -1.96 -4.31
CA ASP A 119 -6.92 -2.78 -5.31
C ASP A 119 -7.04 -4.26 -4.89
N HIS A 120 -6.26 -4.70 -3.90
CA HIS A 120 -6.34 -6.04 -3.30
C HIS A 120 -7.38 -6.16 -2.19
N THR A 121 -7.92 -5.07 -1.69
CA THR A 121 -8.89 -5.07 -0.59
C THR A 121 -10.25 -5.62 -1.05
N GLN A 122 -11.01 -6.20 -0.13
CA GLN A 122 -12.36 -6.68 -0.45
C GLN A 122 -13.36 -5.54 -0.49
N GLU A 123 -13.23 -4.57 0.42
CA GLU A 123 -14.09 -3.40 0.58
C GLU A 123 -13.24 -2.12 0.63
N PRO A 124 -12.76 -1.59 -0.53
CA PRO A 124 -11.80 -0.49 -0.55
C PRO A 124 -12.29 0.79 0.15
N ARG A 125 -13.60 1.07 0.12
CA ARG A 125 -14.16 2.19 0.89
C ARG A 125 -13.96 1.99 2.39
N LYS A 126 -14.29 0.82 2.91
CA LYS A 126 -14.11 0.48 4.33
C LYS A 126 -12.63 0.48 4.71
N ALA A 127 -11.77 -0.06 3.85
CA ALA A 127 -10.32 0.02 4.02
C ALA A 127 -9.89 1.48 4.20
N LEU A 128 -10.23 2.37 3.27
CA LEU A 128 -9.89 3.80 3.34
C LEU A 128 -10.44 4.46 4.62
N GLU A 129 -11.67 4.13 5.04
CA GLU A 129 -12.25 4.64 6.30
C GLU A 129 -11.45 4.18 7.52
N CYS A 130 -11.05 2.91 7.59
CA CYS A 130 -10.18 2.39 8.66
C CYS A 130 -8.79 3.05 8.64
N LEU A 131 -8.19 3.20 7.46
CA LEU A 131 -6.92 3.88 7.30
C LEU A 131 -7.00 5.34 7.78
N LEU A 132 -8.02 6.10 7.35
CA LEU A 132 -8.21 7.47 7.81
C LEU A 132 -8.52 7.56 9.30
N GLN A 133 -9.23 6.56 9.87
CA GLN A 133 -9.47 6.49 11.31
C GLN A 133 -8.17 6.35 12.10
N ALA A 134 -7.20 5.58 11.59
CA ALA A 134 -5.90 5.38 12.21
C ALA A 134 -5.02 6.65 12.22
N VAL A 135 -5.21 7.56 11.24
CA VAL A 135 -4.53 8.85 11.19
C VAL A 135 -4.98 9.73 12.36
N ARG A 136 -4.05 10.39 13.04
CA ARG A 136 -4.35 11.39 14.08
C ARG A 136 -4.87 12.69 13.47
N PRO A 137 -5.59 13.54 14.23
CA PRO A 137 -5.92 14.89 13.79
C PRO A 137 -4.68 15.67 13.35
N GLY A 138 -4.75 16.29 12.16
CA GLY A 138 -3.62 17.00 11.53
C GLY A 138 -2.59 16.09 10.84
N GLY A 139 -2.75 14.76 10.89
CA GLY A 139 -1.94 13.80 10.15
C GLY A 139 -2.45 13.56 8.72
N TYR A 140 -1.86 12.58 8.04
CA TYR A 140 -2.08 12.35 6.62
C TYR A 140 -2.33 10.87 6.29
N LEU A 141 -3.31 10.62 5.42
CA LEU A 141 -3.45 9.37 4.69
C LEU A 141 -2.82 9.55 3.31
N ILE A 142 -1.93 8.63 2.93
CA ILE A 142 -1.26 8.59 1.64
C ILE A 142 -1.62 7.31 0.94
N VAL A 143 -2.25 7.42 -0.23
CA VAL A 143 -2.59 6.30 -1.11
C VAL A 143 -1.85 6.49 -2.42
N GLN A 144 -1.13 5.47 -2.87
CA GLN A 144 -0.48 5.50 -4.18
C GLN A 144 -0.52 4.14 -4.85
N GLY A 145 -0.42 4.11 -6.17
CA GLY A 145 -0.45 2.88 -6.93
C GLY A 145 -0.51 3.11 -8.44
N PHE A 146 -0.49 2.03 -9.21
CA PHE A 146 -0.73 2.10 -10.64
C PHE A 146 -2.21 2.33 -10.94
N PHE A 147 -2.47 3.08 -12.00
CA PHE A 147 -3.83 3.22 -12.52
C PHE A 147 -4.32 1.90 -13.11
N ASN A 148 -5.61 1.61 -12.85
CA ASN A 148 -6.34 0.51 -13.48
C ASN A 148 -5.60 -0.84 -13.35
N GLU A 149 -5.06 -1.12 -12.15
CA GLU A 149 -4.23 -2.31 -11.93
C GLU A 149 -5.00 -3.61 -12.16
N ALA A 150 -6.27 -3.69 -11.73
CA ALA A 150 -7.08 -4.88 -11.94
C ALA A 150 -7.28 -5.19 -13.44
N THR A 151 -7.56 -4.17 -14.26
CA THR A 151 -7.66 -4.34 -15.71
C THR A 151 -6.33 -4.77 -16.31
N HIS A 152 -5.22 -4.17 -15.89
CA HIS A 152 -3.89 -4.50 -16.38
C HIS A 152 -3.49 -5.94 -16.04
N GLU A 153 -3.77 -6.39 -14.82
CA GLU A 153 -3.50 -7.74 -14.34
C GLU A 153 -4.61 -8.75 -14.71
N ASN A 154 -5.51 -8.38 -15.64
CA ASN A 154 -6.61 -9.23 -16.10
C ASN A 154 -7.51 -9.74 -14.97
N TRP A 155 -7.65 -8.96 -13.88
CA TRP A 155 -8.46 -9.30 -12.71
C TRP A 155 -8.04 -10.61 -12.03
N GLN A 156 -6.75 -10.91 -12.06
CA GLN A 156 -6.19 -12.11 -11.43
C GLN A 156 -5.70 -11.84 -10.01
N GLY A 157 -5.51 -12.90 -9.23
CA GLY A 157 -5.04 -12.80 -7.86
C GLY A 157 -6.00 -12.01 -6.99
N PHE A 158 -5.46 -11.01 -6.29
CA PHE A 158 -6.24 -10.06 -5.49
C PHE A 158 -6.58 -8.76 -6.23
N HIS A 159 -6.19 -8.58 -7.49
CA HIS A 159 -6.50 -7.38 -8.26
C HIS A 159 -8.00 -7.32 -8.59
N GLN A 160 -8.77 -6.63 -7.75
CA GLN A 160 -10.24 -6.60 -7.81
C GLN A 160 -10.79 -5.22 -8.19
N TRP A 161 -9.95 -4.20 -8.14
CA TRP A 161 -10.37 -2.81 -8.32
C TRP A 161 -9.42 -2.06 -9.24
N ASP A 162 -9.99 -1.35 -10.19
CA ASP A 162 -9.31 -0.28 -10.92
C ASP A 162 -9.44 1.01 -10.11
N ILE A 163 -8.32 1.65 -9.86
CA ILE A 163 -8.27 2.89 -9.10
C ILE A 163 -7.72 3.99 -10.00
N SER A 164 -8.37 5.14 -9.98
CA SER A 164 -7.98 6.32 -10.72
C SER A 164 -8.29 7.59 -9.93
N LEU A 165 -7.83 8.72 -10.44
CA LEU A 165 -8.23 10.06 -9.96
C LEU A 165 -8.97 10.76 -11.10
N ASP A 166 -10.05 11.46 -10.78
CA ASP A 166 -10.72 12.35 -11.73
C ASP A 166 -10.00 13.71 -11.85
N ASP A 167 -10.54 14.60 -12.69
CA ASP A 167 -9.94 15.92 -12.96
C ASP A 167 -9.89 16.82 -11.72
N ASP A 168 -10.76 16.59 -10.74
CA ASP A 168 -10.79 17.29 -9.45
C ASP A 168 -9.90 16.61 -8.40
N GLY A 169 -9.24 15.51 -8.77
CA GLY A 169 -8.39 14.71 -7.89
C GLY A 169 -9.16 13.86 -6.89
N LEU A 170 -10.45 13.62 -7.11
CA LEU A 170 -11.23 12.68 -6.33
C LEU A 170 -10.91 11.25 -6.77
N MET A 171 -10.78 10.36 -5.79
CA MET A 171 -10.47 8.97 -6.07
C MET A 171 -11.70 8.24 -6.62
N VAL A 172 -11.52 7.59 -7.78
CA VAL A 172 -12.52 6.74 -8.44
C VAL A 172 -12.07 5.29 -8.34
N ILE A 173 -12.92 4.45 -7.77
CA ILE A 173 -12.68 3.00 -7.58
C ILE A 173 -13.73 2.24 -8.37
N LEU A 174 -13.28 1.42 -9.33
CA LEU A 174 -14.12 0.65 -10.23
C LEU A 174 -13.87 -0.84 -10.02
N GLY A 175 -14.90 -1.57 -9.60
CA GLY A 175 -14.93 -3.03 -9.64
C GLY A 175 -15.63 -3.54 -10.90
N LYS A 176 -15.68 -4.84 -11.12
CA LYS A 176 -16.41 -5.44 -12.27
C LYS A 176 -17.88 -5.05 -12.33
N LYS A 177 -18.51 -4.74 -11.19
CA LYS A 177 -19.93 -4.42 -11.08
C LYS A 177 -20.22 -3.15 -10.30
N ASP A 178 -19.23 -2.62 -9.60
CA ASP A 178 -19.40 -1.55 -8.64
C ASP A 178 -18.52 -0.35 -8.99
N LYS A 179 -19.03 0.84 -8.75
CA LYS A 179 -18.28 2.10 -8.85
C LYS A 179 -18.45 2.88 -7.55
N THR A 180 -17.34 3.35 -7.01
CA THR A 180 -17.31 4.23 -5.84
C THR A 180 -16.47 5.46 -6.13
N ILE A 181 -16.93 6.62 -5.71
CA ILE A 181 -16.15 7.86 -5.70
C ILE A 181 -15.90 8.24 -4.24
N ILE A 182 -14.66 8.51 -3.90
CA ILE A 182 -14.26 9.00 -2.59
C ILE A 182 -14.18 10.52 -2.67
N ALA A 183 -15.18 11.17 -2.13
CA ALA A 183 -15.35 12.64 -2.15
C ALA A 183 -14.58 13.34 -1.01
N TRP A 184 -13.46 12.83 -0.57
CA TRP A 184 -12.59 13.51 0.39
C TRP A 184 -11.63 14.43 -0.38
N PRO A 185 -11.64 15.73 -0.09
CA PRO A 185 -10.78 16.64 -0.83
C PRO A 185 -9.31 16.29 -0.60
N PRO A 186 -8.51 16.14 -1.65
CA PRO A 186 -7.10 15.86 -1.51
C PRO A 186 -6.36 17.08 -0.96
N HIS A 187 -5.39 16.86 -0.09
CA HIS A 187 -4.40 17.86 0.27
C HIS A 187 -3.38 18.03 -0.86
N LYS A 188 -3.01 16.91 -1.50
CA LYS A 188 -2.14 16.84 -2.67
C LYS A 188 -2.47 15.59 -3.48
N PHE A 189 -2.44 15.71 -4.81
CA PHE A 189 -2.54 14.56 -5.70
C PHE A 189 -1.72 14.81 -6.98
N ALA A 190 -1.32 13.75 -7.66
CA ALA A 190 -0.81 13.81 -9.02
C ALA A 190 -0.92 12.46 -9.74
N ASN A 191 -0.94 12.57 -11.06
CA ASN A 191 -0.74 11.47 -11.98
C ASN A 191 0.68 11.60 -12.54
N VAL A 192 1.51 10.58 -12.37
CA VAL A 192 2.91 10.59 -12.79
C VAL A 192 3.24 9.31 -13.55
N HIS A 193 4.27 9.36 -14.40
CA HIS A 193 4.76 8.17 -15.07
C HIS A 193 5.87 7.51 -14.24
N LEU A 194 5.68 6.24 -13.87
CA LEU A 194 6.60 5.48 -13.04
C LEU A 194 6.76 4.06 -13.60
N LEU A 195 8.01 3.60 -13.75
CA LEU A 195 8.30 2.25 -14.24
C LEU A 195 7.64 1.91 -15.60
N GLY A 196 7.47 2.90 -16.49
CA GLY A 196 6.84 2.69 -17.79
C GLY A 196 5.31 2.65 -17.79
N ARG A 197 4.67 2.95 -16.65
CA ARG A 197 3.21 2.94 -16.48
C ARG A 197 2.75 4.22 -15.77
N ASP A 198 1.46 4.51 -15.88
CA ASP A 198 0.85 5.63 -15.17
C ASP A 198 0.62 5.26 -13.70
N TRP A 199 1.07 6.16 -12.82
CA TRP A 199 1.02 6.02 -11.38
C TRP A 199 0.30 7.21 -10.77
N TYR A 200 -0.49 6.99 -9.73
CA TYR A 200 -1.09 8.08 -8.96
C TYR A 200 -0.52 8.12 -7.53
N TYR A 201 -0.55 9.28 -6.93
CA TYR A 201 -0.58 9.43 -5.49
C TYR A 201 -1.70 10.39 -5.07
N TRP A 202 -2.29 10.13 -3.93
CA TRP A 202 -3.39 10.85 -3.35
C TRP A 202 -3.17 10.99 -1.85
N ILE A 203 -3.10 12.24 -1.35
CA ILE A 203 -2.80 12.58 0.03
C ILE A 203 -3.97 13.34 0.60
N VAL A 204 -4.52 12.86 1.71
CA VAL A 204 -5.60 13.51 2.46
C VAL A 204 -5.08 13.91 3.81
N LYS A 205 -5.40 15.12 4.24
CA LYS A 205 -5.17 15.61 5.59
C LYS A 205 -6.40 15.35 6.45
N LYS A 206 -6.22 14.75 7.62
CA LYS A 206 -7.29 14.58 8.61
C LYS A 206 -7.46 15.79 9.48
#